data_d037c03498e3ab098a4dd3d0c054ed42
#
_entry.id   d037c03498e3ab098a4dd3d0c054ed42
#
_cell.length_a   1.000
_cell.length_b   1.000
_cell.length_c   1.000
_cell.angle_alpha   90.00
_cell.angle_beta   90.00
_cell.angle_gamma   90.00
#
_symmetry.space_group_name_H-M   'P 1'
#
loop_
_entity.id
_entity.type
_entity.pdbx_description
1 polymer ?
#
loop_
_entity_poly.entity_id
_entity_poly.type
_entity_poly.pdbx_seq_one_letter_code
_entity_poly.pdbx_strand_id
1 'polypeptide(L)'
;MLRRSELKRKTPLRATGSRLSSGSGATLARQSTLQRAAIKRRAPKKRAGHEPKYLAACRGEPCFLQIPGVCRGELESVVPCHANWSAYGKGMGIKAKDIYTVPGCFRCHQCLDQGFSLTDAEKRATWEWAYNRWLPVRAGKLQEAV
;
A
#
# COMPACT_ATOMS: atom_id res chain seq x y z
N MET A 1 15.83 9.91 -37.73
CA MET A 1 16.58 10.79 -36.83
C MET A 1 15.61 11.76 -36.19
N LEU A 2 15.32 11.58 -34.91
CA LEU A 2 14.43 12.47 -34.15
C LEU A 2 15.21 13.70 -33.69
N ARG A 3 14.83 14.90 -34.15
CA ARG A 3 15.42 16.17 -33.73
C ARG A 3 14.97 16.47 -32.29
N ARG A 4 15.94 16.55 -31.36
CA ARG A 4 15.72 17.12 -30.02
C ARG A 4 15.36 18.59 -30.18
N SER A 5 14.16 18.99 -29.77
CA SER A 5 13.77 20.40 -29.63
C SER A 5 14.41 20.98 -28.36
N GLU A 6 15.17 22.04 -28.48
CA GLU A 6 15.71 22.78 -27.34
C GLU A 6 14.59 23.48 -26.58
N LEU A 7 14.49 23.16 -25.27
CA LEU A 7 13.60 23.86 -24.35
C LEU A 7 14.17 25.27 -24.07
N LYS A 8 13.68 26.30 -24.76
CA LYS A 8 14.02 27.69 -24.45
C LYS A 8 13.28 28.15 -23.20
N ARG A 9 14.01 28.46 -22.14
CA ARG A 9 13.44 29.08 -20.92
C ARG A 9 12.88 30.47 -21.27
N LYS A 10 11.60 30.71 -21.01
CA LYS A 10 10.93 31.99 -21.25
C LYS A 10 11.32 33.10 -20.27
N THR A 11 11.94 32.78 -19.14
CA THR A 11 12.39 33.76 -18.13
C THR A 11 13.83 33.50 -17.73
N PRO A 12 14.73 34.47 -17.88
CA PRO A 12 16.10 34.36 -17.36
C PRO A 12 16.06 34.41 -15.83
N LEU A 13 16.81 33.52 -15.17
CA LEU A 13 17.07 33.61 -13.74
C LEU A 13 17.93 34.87 -13.49
N ARG A 14 17.29 35.91 -12.96
CA ARG A 14 17.99 37.11 -12.51
C ARG A 14 18.76 36.76 -11.22
N ALA A 15 20.04 36.50 -11.32
CA ALA A 15 20.92 36.44 -10.17
C ALA A 15 21.06 37.85 -9.61
N THR A 16 20.31 38.16 -8.54
CA THR A 16 20.61 39.35 -7.75
C THR A 16 21.87 39.08 -6.94
N GLY A 17 23.01 39.38 -7.53
CA GLY A 17 24.27 39.37 -6.81
C GLY A 17 24.28 40.48 -5.81
N SER A 18 23.85 40.23 -4.58
CA SER A 18 24.18 41.08 -3.44
C SER A 18 25.66 40.82 -3.11
N ARG A 19 26.52 41.83 -3.41
CA ARG A 19 27.87 41.87 -2.91
C ARG A 19 27.80 41.82 -1.38
N LEU A 20 28.24 40.72 -0.80
CA LEU A 20 28.50 40.64 0.64
C LEU A 20 29.72 41.55 0.91
N SER A 21 29.50 42.75 1.40
CA SER A 21 30.53 43.55 2.05
C SER A 21 30.96 42.80 3.31
N SER A 22 32.26 42.53 3.40
CA SER A 22 32.91 42.00 4.60
C SER A 22 32.84 43.02 5.73
N GLY A 23 31.79 42.99 6.50
CA GLY A 23 31.58 43.78 7.73
C GLY A 23 31.56 42.84 8.92
N SER A 24 32.44 43.10 9.86
CA SER A 24 32.69 42.52 11.17
C SER A 24 31.51 41.76 11.83
N GLY A 25 31.87 40.60 12.36
CA GLY A 25 31.07 39.63 13.10
C GLY A 25 29.99 40.11 14.02
N ALA A 26 28.78 40.24 13.49
CA ALA A 26 27.55 40.13 14.29
C ALA A 26 26.92 38.78 13.96
N THR A 27 27.00 37.85 14.87
CA THR A 27 26.21 36.60 14.83
C THR A 27 24.74 36.97 14.79
N LEU A 28 24.14 37.00 13.61
CA LEU A 28 22.70 37.11 13.46
C LEU A 28 22.11 35.84 14.08
N ALA A 29 21.72 35.95 15.36
CA ALA A 29 20.84 34.98 15.99
C ALA A 29 19.58 34.94 15.14
N ARG A 30 19.45 33.86 14.36
CA ARG A 30 18.26 33.57 13.53
C ARG A 30 17.11 33.29 14.46
N GLN A 31 16.44 34.34 14.94
CA GLN A 31 15.21 34.22 15.69
C GLN A 31 14.19 33.60 14.73
N SER A 32 13.96 32.30 14.87
CA SER A 32 12.89 31.62 14.19
C SER A 32 11.56 32.15 14.70
N THR A 33 10.97 33.11 13.98
CA THR A 33 9.65 33.65 14.26
C THR A 33 8.52 32.68 13.91
N LEU A 34 8.85 31.52 13.35
CA LEU A 34 7.89 30.47 13.09
C LEU A 34 7.65 29.65 14.37
N GLN A 35 6.73 30.12 15.20
CA GLN A 35 6.15 29.26 16.22
C GLN A 35 5.37 28.16 15.49
N ARG A 36 5.98 26.99 15.35
CA ARG A 36 5.29 25.80 14.85
C ARG A 36 4.24 25.41 15.90
N ALA A 37 3.00 25.81 15.67
CA ALA A 37 1.89 25.27 16.42
C ALA A 37 1.96 23.74 16.33
N ALA A 38 1.86 23.05 17.47
CA ALA A 38 1.90 21.60 17.49
C ALA A 38 0.81 21.06 16.56
N ILE A 39 1.22 20.28 15.55
CA ILE A 39 0.27 19.64 14.63
C ILE A 39 -0.54 18.65 15.46
N LYS A 40 -1.78 18.99 15.78
CA LYS A 40 -2.70 18.07 16.44
C LYS A 40 -2.91 16.89 15.47
N ARG A 41 -2.30 15.73 15.78
CA ARG A 41 -2.55 14.51 15.04
C ARG A 41 -4.03 14.15 15.19
N ARG A 42 -4.79 14.25 14.12
CA ARG A 42 -6.15 13.70 14.09
C ARG A 42 -6.04 12.17 14.17
N ALA A 43 -6.92 11.55 14.97
CA ALA A 43 -7.06 10.12 14.96
C ALA A 43 -7.33 9.63 13.51
N PRO A 44 -6.69 8.53 13.07
CA PRO A 44 -6.93 7.99 11.75
C PRO A 44 -8.43 7.72 11.53
N LYS A 45 -8.99 8.19 10.43
CA LYS A 45 -10.38 7.90 10.08
C LYS A 45 -10.53 6.39 9.87
N LYS A 46 -11.52 5.78 10.52
CA LYS A 46 -11.88 4.38 10.24
C LYS A 46 -12.34 4.27 8.79
N ARG A 47 -11.74 3.36 8.04
CA ARG A 47 -12.12 3.04 6.66
C ARG A 47 -13.45 2.27 6.67
N ALA A 48 -14.36 2.58 5.76
CA ALA A 48 -15.57 1.79 5.57
C ALA A 48 -15.20 0.33 5.23
N GLY A 49 -15.82 -0.64 5.91
CA GLY A 49 -15.51 -2.07 5.75
C GLY A 49 -14.19 -2.51 6.38
N HIS A 50 -13.61 -1.70 7.31
CA HIS A 50 -12.47 -2.10 8.12
C HIS A 50 -12.95 -2.93 9.32
N GLU A 51 -12.69 -4.22 9.25
CA GLU A 51 -13.05 -5.20 10.29
C GLU A 51 -11.83 -6.05 10.63
N PRO A 52 -11.06 -5.68 11.68
CA PRO A 52 -9.79 -6.33 12.05
C PRO A 52 -9.90 -7.85 12.27
N LYS A 53 -11.09 -8.35 12.67
CA LYS A 53 -11.32 -9.77 12.90
C LYS A 53 -11.01 -10.65 11.67
N TYR A 54 -11.35 -10.17 10.46
CA TYR A 54 -11.07 -10.91 9.22
C TYR A 54 -9.58 -10.93 8.88
N LEU A 55 -8.87 -9.84 9.19
CA LEU A 55 -7.42 -9.78 9.01
C LEU A 55 -6.70 -10.66 10.03
N ALA A 56 -7.17 -10.67 11.27
CA ALA A 56 -6.62 -11.50 12.33
C ALA A 56 -6.82 -12.99 12.04
N ALA A 57 -7.97 -13.38 11.48
CA ALA A 57 -8.27 -14.76 11.12
C ALA A 57 -7.27 -15.36 10.13
N CYS A 58 -6.66 -14.53 9.25
CA CYS A 58 -5.66 -14.99 8.28
C CYS A 58 -4.30 -15.32 8.91
N ARG A 59 -4.02 -14.89 10.15
CA ARG A 59 -2.72 -15.09 10.78
C ARG A 59 -2.54 -16.54 11.22
N GLY A 60 -1.34 -17.08 10.98
CA GLY A 60 -1.00 -18.45 11.34
C GLY A 60 -1.61 -19.52 10.43
N GLU A 61 -2.32 -19.12 9.36
CA GLU A 61 -2.91 -20.01 8.39
C GLU A 61 -1.92 -20.38 7.27
N PRO A 62 -2.08 -21.54 6.63
CA PRO A 62 -1.35 -21.85 5.41
C PRO A 62 -1.76 -20.92 4.27
N CYS A 63 -0.92 -20.84 3.23
CA CYS A 63 -1.25 -20.09 2.03
C CYS A 63 -2.39 -20.77 1.27
N PHE A 64 -3.55 -20.11 1.15
CA PHE A 64 -4.70 -20.62 0.39
C PHE A 64 -4.62 -20.31 -1.10
N LEU A 65 -3.81 -19.31 -1.50
CA LEU A 65 -3.61 -18.97 -2.92
C LEU A 65 -2.90 -20.08 -3.70
N GLN A 66 -1.90 -20.71 -3.10
CA GLN A 66 -1.20 -21.87 -3.62
C GLN A 66 -0.85 -21.80 -5.11
N ILE A 67 -0.39 -20.62 -5.59
CA ILE A 67 -0.07 -20.42 -7.01
C ILE A 67 1.04 -21.39 -7.43
N PRO A 68 0.82 -22.25 -8.48
CA PRO A 68 1.81 -23.19 -8.93
C PRO A 68 3.13 -22.52 -9.35
N GLY A 69 4.26 -23.10 -8.94
CA GLY A 69 5.60 -22.56 -9.23
C GLY A 69 5.99 -21.31 -8.44
N VAL A 70 5.05 -20.68 -7.72
CA VAL A 70 5.29 -19.46 -6.92
C VAL A 70 5.22 -19.74 -5.43
N CYS A 71 4.21 -20.50 -5.00
CA CYS A 71 3.99 -20.83 -3.60
C CYS A 71 5.07 -21.77 -3.04
N ARG A 72 5.66 -21.39 -1.90
CA ARG A 72 6.63 -22.24 -1.18
C ARG A 72 6.10 -22.77 0.16
N GLY A 73 4.84 -22.51 0.50
CA GLY A 73 4.22 -22.96 1.74
C GLY A 73 4.76 -22.27 3.00
N GLU A 74 5.41 -21.12 2.89
CA GLU A 74 6.01 -20.37 4.01
C GLU A 74 4.89 -19.79 4.90
N LEU A 75 4.66 -20.40 6.08
CA LEU A 75 3.64 -19.95 7.04
C LEU A 75 3.94 -18.57 7.60
N GLU A 76 5.20 -18.29 7.90
CA GLU A 76 5.64 -17.03 8.52
C GLU A 76 5.40 -15.80 7.64
N SER A 77 5.37 -16.00 6.32
CA SER A 77 5.15 -14.92 5.35
C SER A 77 3.68 -14.71 4.98
N VAL A 78 2.75 -15.44 5.64
CA VAL A 78 1.33 -15.35 5.32
C VAL A 78 0.71 -14.06 5.82
N VAL A 79 0.08 -13.34 4.89
CA VAL A 79 -0.59 -12.06 5.12
C VAL A 79 -2.02 -12.09 4.54
N PRO A 80 -2.93 -11.22 5.04
CA PRO A 80 -4.25 -11.09 4.44
C PRO A 80 -4.17 -10.45 3.04
N CYS A 81 -4.49 -11.21 2.01
CA CYS A 81 -4.55 -10.77 0.62
C CYS A 81 -5.96 -10.30 0.28
N HIS A 82 -6.14 -8.99 0.08
CA HIS A 82 -7.44 -8.43 -0.32
C HIS A 82 -7.74 -8.73 -1.78
N ALA A 83 -9.04 -8.77 -2.09
CA ALA A 83 -9.49 -8.78 -3.49
C ALA A 83 -9.04 -7.49 -4.22
N ASN A 84 -8.65 -7.63 -5.50
CA ASN A 84 -8.17 -6.51 -6.31
C ASN A 84 -9.21 -6.00 -7.33
N TRP A 85 -10.48 -6.37 -7.19
CA TRP A 85 -11.53 -6.04 -8.14
C TRP A 85 -12.60 -5.15 -7.52
N SER A 86 -13.18 -4.28 -8.35
CA SER A 86 -14.22 -3.31 -7.95
C SER A 86 -15.49 -3.99 -7.38
N ALA A 87 -15.81 -5.20 -7.86
CA ALA A 87 -16.91 -6.00 -7.33
C ALA A 87 -16.82 -6.27 -5.81
N TYR A 88 -15.61 -6.24 -5.26
CA TYR A 88 -15.33 -6.44 -3.82
C TYR A 88 -15.08 -5.11 -3.07
N GLY A 89 -15.38 -3.98 -3.72
CA GLY A 89 -15.22 -2.65 -3.14
C GLY A 89 -13.84 -2.03 -3.31
N LYS A 90 -12.98 -2.60 -4.18
CA LYS A 90 -11.70 -2.00 -4.56
C LYS A 90 -11.96 -0.76 -5.43
N GLY A 91 -11.29 0.35 -5.11
CA GLY A 91 -11.31 1.57 -5.90
C GLY A 91 -9.93 2.20 -5.98
N MET A 92 -9.81 3.33 -6.69
CA MET A 92 -8.56 4.09 -6.76
C MET A 92 -8.18 4.56 -5.34
N GLY A 93 -7.05 4.07 -4.82
CA GLY A 93 -6.60 4.36 -3.44
C GLY A 93 -7.44 3.73 -2.32
N ILE A 94 -8.48 2.94 -2.67
CA ILE A 94 -9.35 2.27 -1.70
C ILE A 94 -9.13 0.76 -1.79
N LYS A 95 -8.79 0.13 -0.67
CA LYS A 95 -8.72 -1.34 -0.57
C LYS A 95 -10.13 -1.92 -0.54
N ALA A 96 -10.29 -3.15 -1.02
CA ALA A 96 -11.52 -3.92 -0.83
C ALA A 96 -11.85 -4.05 0.67
N LYS A 97 -13.11 -4.37 0.99
CA LYS A 97 -13.54 -4.60 2.38
C LYS A 97 -12.76 -5.79 2.97
N ASP A 98 -12.47 -5.73 4.26
CA ASP A 98 -11.65 -6.76 4.93
C ASP A 98 -12.31 -8.15 4.97
N ILE A 99 -13.62 -8.22 4.79
CA ILE A 99 -14.33 -9.50 4.62
C ILE A 99 -13.86 -10.25 3.35
N TYR A 100 -13.35 -9.55 2.36
CA TYR A 100 -12.83 -10.12 1.11
C TYR A 100 -11.31 -10.27 1.19
N THR A 101 -10.84 -11.06 2.16
CA THR A 101 -9.43 -11.40 2.36
C THR A 101 -9.23 -12.91 2.39
N VAL A 102 -8.06 -13.32 1.90
CA VAL A 102 -7.60 -14.71 1.86
C VAL A 102 -6.19 -14.78 2.43
N PRO A 103 -5.83 -15.80 3.23
CA PRO A 103 -4.45 -16.01 3.64
C PRO A 103 -3.57 -16.34 2.43
N GLY A 104 -2.54 -15.56 2.18
CA GLY A 104 -1.59 -15.78 1.11
C GLY A 104 -0.17 -15.51 1.56
N CYS A 105 0.79 -16.37 1.19
CA CYS A 105 2.20 -16.11 1.46
C CYS A 105 2.68 -14.90 0.64
N PHE A 106 3.74 -14.26 1.08
CA PHE A 106 4.29 -13.04 0.45
C PHE A 106 4.47 -13.20 -1.07
N ARG A 107 5.00 -14.34 -1.53
CA ARG A 107 5.24 -14.59 -2.96
C ARG A 107 3.96 -14.66 -3.78
N CYS A 108 2.95 -15.40 -3.29
CA CYS A 108 1.65 -15.48 -3.96
C CYS A 108 0.94 -14.13 -3.95
N HIS A 109 1.00 -13.38 -2.84
CA HIS A 109 0.44 -12.03 -2.74
C HIS A 109 1.10 -11.07 -3.75
N GLN A 110 2.43 -11.07 -3.80
CA GLN A 110 3.16 -10.26 -4.77
C GLN A 110 2.84 -10.64 -6.23
N CYS A 111 2.70 -11.95 -6.52
CA CYS A 111 2.32 -12.42 -7.85
C CYS A 111 0.93 -11.92 -8.27
N LEU A 112 -0.04 -11.92 -7.34
CA LEU A 112 -1.38 -11.39 -7.61
C LEU A 112 -1.39 -9.87 -7.83
N ASP A 113 -0.66 -9.11 -7.01
CA ASP A 113 -0.73 -7.65 -7.02
C ASP A 113 0.14 -7.04 -8.12
N GLN A 114 1.35 -7.53 -8.29
CA GLN A 114 2.40 -6.91 -9.12
C GLN A 114 2.99 -7.85 -10.16
N GLY A 115 2.69 -9.15 -10.11
CA GLY A 115 3.24 -10.14 -11.03
C GLY A 115 2.65 -10.02 -12.44
N PHE A 116 3.47 -10.35 -13.44
CA PHE A 116 3.09 -10.39 -14.85
C PHE A 116 2.90 -11.81 -15.38
N SER A 117 3.13 -12.83 -14.54
CA SER A 117 3.05 -14.24 -14.92
C SER A 117 1.63 -14.76 -15.10
N LEU A 118 0.65 -14.07 -14.54
CA LEU A 118 -0.78 -14.39 -14.63
C LEU A 118 -1.53 -13.25 -15.31
N THR A 119 -2.47 -13.58 -16.15
CA THR A 119 -3.46 -12.63 -16.69
C THR A 119 -4.42 -12.18 -15.58
N ASP A 120 -5.12 -11.07 -15.75
CA ASP A 120 -6.09 -10.58 -14.78
C ASP A 120 -7.24 -11.58 -14.53
N ALA A 121 -7.65 -12.32 -15.55
CA ALA A 121 -8.64 -13.38 -15.43
C ALA A 121 -8.12 -14.55 -14.57
N GLU A 122 -6.90 -14.98 -14.78
CA GLU A 122 -6.27 -16.06 -13.99
C GLU A 122 -6.03 -15.63 -12.54
N LYS A 123 -5.60 -14.39 -12.31
CA LYS A 123 -5.47 -13.82 -10.96
C LYS A 123 -6.79 -13.86 -10.23
N ARG A 124 -7.87 -13.45 -10.91
CA ARG A 124 -9.21 -13.44 -10.33
C ARG A 124 -9.69 -14.85 -10.03
N ALA A 125 -9.58 -15.77 -10.96
CA ALA A 125 -9.98 -17.16 -10.77
C ALA A 125 -9.20 -17.81 -9.60
N THR A 126 -7.90 -17.59 -9.53
CA THR A 126 -7.04 -18.07 -8.43
C THR A 126 -7.48 -17.53 -7.08
N TRP A 127 -7.77 -16.21 -7.01
CA TRP A 127 -8.20 -15.59 -5.77
C TRP A 127 -9.60 -16.08 -5.35
N GLU A 128 -10.55 -16.17 -6.28
CA GLU A 128 -11.92 -16.65 -6.01
C GLU A 128 -11.92 -18.12 -5.57
N TRP A 129 -11.11 -18.97 -6.20
CA TRP A 129 -10.91 -20.35 -5.80
C TRP A 129 -10.35 -20.45 -4.36
N ALA A 130 -9.33 -19.68 -4.04
CA ALA A 130 -8.77 -19.63 -2.70
C ALA A 130 -9.77 -19.10 -1.68
N TYR A 131 -10.54 -18.06 -2.04
CA TYR A 131 -11.57 -17.46 -1.19
C TYR A 131 -12.68 -18.43 -0.82
N ASN A 132 -13.19 -19.19 -1.79
CA ASN A 132 -14.23 -20.19 -1.57
C ASN A 132 -13.77 -21.31 -0.62
N ARG A 133 -12.51 -21.72 -0.71
CA ARG A 133 -11.91 -22.70 0.22
C ARG A 133 -11.66 -22.12 1.60
N TRP A 134 -11.35 -20.83 1.68
CA TRP A 134 -11.11 -20.14 2.95
C TRP A 134 -12.38 -19.84 3.74
N LEU A 135 -13.49 -19.58 3.09
CA LEU A 135 -14.76 -19.20 3.74
C LEU A 135 -15.18 -20.12 4.90
N PRO A 136 -15.25 -21.45 4.74
CA PRO A 136 -15.65 -22.34 5.83
C PRO A 136 -14.65 -22.36 6.99
N VAL A 137 -13.36 -22.34 6.72
CA VAL A 137 -12.28 -22.30 7.73
C VAL A 137 -12.38 -21.01 8.55
N ARG A 138 -12.54 -19.89 7.86
CA ARG A 138 -12.72 -18.59 8.51
C ARG A 138 -13.96 -18.54 9.39
N ALA A 139 -15.07 -19.10 8.92
CA ALA A 139 -16.33 -19.14 9.69
C ALA A 139 -16.12 -19.89 11.01
N GLY A 140 -15.48 -21.05 11.01
CA GLY A 140 -15.12 -21.79 12.20
C GLY A 140 -14.28 -20.97 13.18
N LYS A 141 -13.20 -20.37 12.71
CA LYS A 141 -12.32 -19.51 13.55
C LYS A 141 -13.05 -18.32 14.18
N LEU A 142 -13.98 -17.71 13.48
CA LEU A 142 -14.72 -16.57 14.01
C LEU A 142 -15.79 -16.97 15.03
N GLN A 143 -16.29 -18.21 14.98
CA GLN A 143 -17.19 -18.76 15.98
C GLN A 143 -16.46 -19.16 17.27
N GLU A 144 -15.26 -19.72 17.14
CA GLU A 144 -14.42 -20.10 18.29
C GLU A 144 -13.87 -18.89 19.08
N ALA A 145 -13.82 -17.71 18.47
CA ALA A 145 -13.31 -16.49 19.07
C ALA A 145 -14.37 -15.66 19.86
N VAL A 146 -15.60 -16.15 19.99
CA VAL A 146 -16.71 -15.57 20.75
C VAL A 146 -16.85 -16.29 22.09
#